data_27e2769c78832c2b271d3a549f023f95
#
_entry.id   27e2769c78832c2b271d3a549f023f95
#
_cell.length_a   1.000
_cell.length_b   1.000
_cell.length_c   1.000
_cell.angle_alpha   90.00
_cell.angle_beta   90.00
_cell.angle_gamma   90.00
#
_symmetry.space_group_name_H-M   'P 1'
#
loop_
_entity.id
_entity.type
_entity.pdbx_description
1 polymer ?
#
loop_
_entity_poly.entity_id
_entity_poly.type
_entity_poly.pdbx_seq_one_letter_code
_entity_poly.pdbx_strand_id
1 'polypeptide(L)'
;EPPLEAIAEIEEEELVDPNDLVDSFSIDDPVRMYLKEIGKVPLLSADEEIALATRMNAKNDAEARIKAAEESGETIPEEEMASLKKTIKDGEKAKQKLAEANLRLVVSIAKRYVGRGMLFLDLIQEGNLGLIKAVEKFDYTKGYKFSTYATWWIRQAITRAIADQARTIRIPVHMVETINKVIRVSRQLLQELGHDPS
;
A
#
# COMPACT_ATOMS: atom_id res chain seq x y z
N GLU A 1 8.84 -8.97 -2.66
CA GLU A 1 9.32 -7.60 -2.39
C GLU A 1 9.56 -6.85 -3.71
N PRO A 2 9.30 -5.53 -3.74
CA PRO A 2 9.55 -4.76 -4.94
C PRO A 2 11.05 -4.67 -5.24
N PRO A 3 11.47 -4.76 -6.50
CA PRO A 3 12.85 -4.52 -6.87
C PRO A 3 13.23 -3.05 -6.58
N LEU A 4 14.44 -2.80 -6.11
CA LEU A 4 14.93 -1.46 -5.79
C LEU A 4 14.83 -0.49 -6.98
N GLU A 5 15.03 -1.00 -8.19
CA GLU A 5 14.88 -0.24 -9.44
C GLU A 5 13.45 0.27 -9.63
N ALA A 6 12.45 -0.57 -9.34
CA ALA A 6 11.04 -0.20 -9.45
C ALA A 6 10.65 0.89 -8.45
N ILE A 7 11.25 0.88 -7.24
CA ILE A 7 11.01 1.93 -6.24
C ILE A 7 11.67 3.24 -6.68
N ALA A 8 12.87 3.19 -7.24
CA ALA A 8 13.59 4.38 -7.71
C ALA A 8 12.90 5.11 -8.86
N GLU A 9 12.11 4.40 -9.67
CA GLU A 9 11.33 4.97 -10.78
C GLU A 9 10.01 5.61 -10.35
N ILE A 10 9.59 5.41 -9.11
CA ILE A 10 8.33 5.97 -8.61
C ILE A 10 8.50 7.47 -8.35
N GLU A 11 7.75 8.28 -9.09
CA GLU A 11 7.61 9.71 -8.82
C GLU A 11 6.78 9.94 -7.55
N GLU A 12 7.08 11.02 -6.85
CA GLU A 12 6.32 11.42 -5.66
C GLU A 12 4.86 11.67 -6.05
N GLU A 13 3.95 10.98 -5.36
CA GLU A 13 2.52 11.12 -5.61
C GLU A 13 2.01 12.44 -5.06
N GLU A 14 1.37 13.23 -5.90
CA GLU A 14 0.68 14.43 -5.44
C GLU A 14 -0.56 14.03 -4.64
N LEU A 15 -0.56 14.37 -3.35
CA LEU A 15 -1.68 14.07 -2.47
C LEU A 15 -2.85 14.99 -2.76
N VAL A 16 -3.99 14.40 -3.06
CA VAL A 16 -5.25 15.13 -3.22
C VAL A 16 -5.87 15.34 -1.85
N ASP A 17 -6.44 16.53 -1.63
CA ASP A 17 -7.24 16.78 -0.44
C ASP A 17 -8.52 15.91 -0.53
N PRO A 18 -8.76 15.03 0.45
CA PRO A 18 -9.96 14.22 0.46
C PRO A 18 -11.26 15.02 0.41
N ASN A 19 -11.27 16.24 0.95
CA ASN A 19 -12.44 17.11 0.91
C ASN A 19 -12.76 17.59 -0.52
N ASP A 20 -11.75 17.84 -1.35
CA ASP A 20 -11.95 18.23 -2.75
C ASP A 20 -12.59 17.11 -3.57
N LEU A 21 -12.32 15.85 -3.23
CA LEU A 21 -12.92 14.69 -3.88
C LEU A 21 -14.41 14.54 -3.56
N VAL A 22 -14.85 14.96 -2.39
CA VAL A 22 -16.26 14.92 -2.00
C VAL A 22 -17.12 15.74 -2.96
N ASP A 23 -16.60 16.86 -3.44
CA ASP A 23 -17.31 17.77 -4.34
C ASP A 23 -17.20 17.38 -5.81
N SER A 24 -16.16 16.62 -6.17
CA SER A 24 -15.82 16.28 -7.57
C SER A 24 -16.55 15.06 -8.12
N PHE A 25 -16.98 14.15 -7.26
CA PHE A 25 -17.63 12.91 -7.64
C PHE A 25 -19.05 12.83 -7.07
N SER A 26 -19.96 12.24 -7.84
CA SER A 26 -21.23 11.76 -7.31
C SER A 26 -20.95 10.56 -6.39
N ILE A 27 -20.52 10.86 -5.16
CA ILE A 27 -20.01 9.89 -4.20
C ILE A 27 -21.13 9.49 -3.24
N ASP A 28 -21.27 8.19 -3.01
CA ASP A 28 -22.18 7.64 -2.00
C ASP A 28 -21.81 8.14 -0.60
N ASP A 29 -22.80 8.28 0.27
CA ASP A 29 -22.63 8.78 1.64
C ASP A 29 -21.55 8.04 2.46
N PRO A 30 -21.39 6.69 2.37
CA PRO A 30 -20.31 5.99 3.08
C PRO A 30 -18.91 6.43 2.65
N VAL A 31 -18.69 6.62 1.35
CA VAL A 31 -17.39 7.09 0.82
C VAL A 31 -17.13 8.52 1.25
N ARG A 32 -18.14 9.38 1.23
CA ARG A 32 -18.06 10.77 1.69
C ARG A 32 -17.66 10.85 3.16
N MET A 33 -18.27 10.04 4.01
CA MET A 33 -17.92 9.96 5.44
C MET A 33 -16.46 9.51 5.63
N TYR A 34 -16.03 8.49 4.90
CA TYR A 34 -14.66 7.99 4.94
C TYR A 34 -13.65 9.08 4.54
N LEU A 35 -13.89 9.80 3.44
CA LEU A 35 -13.01 10.88 2.98
C LEU A 35 -12.90 12.01 4.00
N LYS A 36 -13.99 12.36 4.66
CA LYS A 36 -13.96 13.36 5.75
C LYS A 36 -13.14 12.91 6.94
N GLU A 37 -13.25 11.65 7.33
CA GLU A 37 -12.49 11.11 8.47
C GLU A 37 -10.99 11.07 8.19
N ILE A 38 -10.56 10.58 7.03
CA ILE A 38 -9.13 10.55 6.69
C ILE A 38 -8.54 11.95 6.53
N GLY A 39 -9.35 12.92 6.12
CA GLY A 39 -8.95 14.32 5.99
C GLY A 39 -8.57 14.98 7.32
N LYS A 40 -9.04 14.45 8.45
CA LYS A 40 -8.71 14.93 9.79
C LYS A 40 -7.34 14.48 10.30
N VAL A 41 -6.77 13.42 9.72
CA VAL A 41 -5.49 12.87 10.15
C VAL A 41 -4.36 13.70 9.57
N PRO A 42 -3.45 14.27 10.39
CA PRO A 42 -2.35 15.07 9.90
C PRO A 42 -1.32 14.21 9.15
N LEU A 43 -0.66 14.83 8.16
CA LEU A 43 0.46 14.23 7.46
C LEU A 43 1.68 14.14 8.39
N LEU A 44 2.48 13.11 8.20
CA LEU A 44 3.72 12.89 8.94
C LEU A 44 4.90 13.56 8.22
N SER A 45 5.82 14.14 9.01
CA SER A 45 7.14 14.53 8.51
C SER A 45 8.03 13.30 8.29
N ALA A 46 9.14 13.47 7.55
CA ALA A 46 10.11 12.39 7.36
C ALA A 46 10.70 11.90 8.69
N ASP A 47 10.97 12.80 9.64
CA ASP A 47 11.47 12.43 10.96
C ASP A 47 10.44 11.64 11.79
N GLU A 48 9.18 12.01 11.70
CA GLU A 48 8.08 11.28 12.35
C GLU A 48 7.92 9.87 11.76
N GLU A 49 8.04 9.71 10.45
CA GLU A 49 8.02 8.39 9.79
C GLU A 49 9.16 7.50 10.26
N ILE A 50 10.38 8.05 10.34
CA ILE A 50 11.56 7.32 10.85
C ILE A 50 11.35 6.92 12.31
N ALA A 51 10.84 7.82 13.14
CA ALA A 51 10.55 7.53 14.54
C ALA A 51 9.57 6.38 14.69
N LEU A 52 8.49 6.37 13.91
CA LEU A 52 7.50 5.28 13.91
C LEU A 52 8.12 3.98 13.40
N ALA A 53 8.89 4.02 12.33
CA ALA A 53 9.57 2.85 11.77
C ALA A 53 10.58 2.24 12.76
N THR A 54 11.28 3.08 13.51
CA THR A 54 12.19 2.63 14.57
C THR A 54 11.45 1.87 15.67
N ARG A 55 10.30 2.36 16.10
CA ARG A 55 9.45 1.68 17.08
C ARG A 55 8.91 0.35 16.57
N MET A 56 8.56 0.28 15.28
CA MET A 56 8.13 -0.95 14.63
C MET A 56 9.27 -1.98 14.55
N ASN A 57 10.49 -1.57 14.25
CA ASN A 57 11.65 -2.46 14.26
C ASN A 57 11.94 -2.99 15.67
N ALA A 58 11.83 -2.15 16.70
CA ALA A 58 11.95 -2.60 18.08
C ALA A 58 10.93 -3.67 18.46
N LYS A 59 9.69 -3.54 17.95
CA LYS A 59 8.65 -4.57 18.08
C LYS A 59 9.09 -5.89 17.43
N ASN A 60 9.58 -5.84 16.20
CA ASN A 60 10.04 -7.02 15.48
C ASN A 60 11.19 -7.73 16.20
N ASP A 61 12.12 -6.97 16.75
CA ASP A 61 13.23 -7.50 17.55
C ASP A 61 12.73 -8.15 18.85
N ALA A 62 11.75 -7.54 19.51
CA ALA A 62 11.14 -8.10 20.71
C ALA A 62 10.40 -9.41 20.43
N GLU A 63 9.65 -9.48 19.34
CA GLU A 63 8.97 -10.71 18.90
C GLU A 63 9.97 -11.81 18.54
N ALA A 64 11.06 -11.47 17.85
CA ALA A 64 12.15 -12.38 17.52
C ALA A 64 12.83 -12.94 18.77
N ARG A 65 13.03 -12.10 19.81
CA ARG A 65 13.58 -12.53 21.11
C ARG A 65 12.68 -13.55 21.80
N ILE A 66 11.38 -13.31 21.84
CA ILE A 66 10.40 -14.22 22.43
C ILE A 66 10.39 -15.55 21.66
N LYS A 67 10.33 -15.48 20.35
CA LYS A 67 10.32 -16.68 19.49
C LYS A 67 11.58 -17.52 19.66
N ALA A 68 12.75 -16.89 19.72
CA ALA A 68 14.02 -17.58 19.94
C ALA A 68 14.06 -18.29 21.29
N ALA A 69 13.50 -17.68 22.35
CA ALA A 69 13.39 -18.30 23.67
C ALA A 69 12.45 -19.53 23.65
N GLU A 70 11.32 -19.43 22.98
CA GLU A 70 10.37 -20.53 22.81
C GLU A 70 11.01 -21.71 22.06
N GLU A 71 11.72 -21.45 20.99
CA GLU A 71 12.38 -22.47 20.18
C GLU A 71 13.52 -23.17 20.92
N SER A 72 14.26 -22.43 21.78
CA SER A 72 15.39 -22.97 22.56
C SER A 72 14.97 -23.57 23.91
N GLY A 73 13.71 -23.39 24.31
CA GLY A 73 13.23 -23.79 25.64
C GLY A 73 13.74 -22.88 26.78
N GLU A 74 14.31 -21.72 26.46
CA GLU A 74 14.75 -20.74 27.44
C GLU A 74 13.58 -20.07 28.13
N THR A 75 13.66 -19.90 29.43
CA THR A 75 12.68 -19.13 30.19
C THR A 75 13.14 -17.67 30.29
N ILE A 76 12.35 -16.76 29.72
CA ILE A 76 12.62 -15.32 29.80
C ILE A 76 12.24 -14.82 31.20
N PRO A 77 13.13 -14.05 31.90
CA PRO A 77 12.79 -13.43 33.17
C PRO A 77 11.52 -12.58 33.07
N GLU A 78 10.72 -12.56 34.12
CA GLU A 78 9.42 -11.88 34.14
C GLU A 78 9.53 -10.38 33.82
N GLU A 79 10.56 -9.70 34.36
CA GLU A 79 10.83 -8.28 34.06
C GLU A 79 11.16 -8.03 32.59
N GLU A 80 11.99 -8.90 32.00
CA GLU A 80 12.32 -8.84 30.58
C GLU A 80 11.07 -9.09 29.73
N MET A 81 10.27 -10.09 30.06
CA MET A 81 9.03 -10.38 29.33
C MET A 81 8.04 -9.20 29.38
N ALA A 82 7.89 -8.54 30.51
CA ALA A 82 7.06 -7.34 30.64
C ALA A 82 7.56 -6.20 29.76
N SER A 83 8.87 -5.99 29.71
CA SER A 83 9.51 -4.99 28.82
C SER A 83 9.29 -5.32 27.35
N LEU A 84 9.47 -6.58 26.95
CA LEU A 84 9.24 -7.02 25.56
C LEU A 84 7.77 -6.83 25.15
N LYS A 85 6.83 -7.20 25.98
CA LYS A 85 5.39 -6.99 25.70
C LYS A 85 5.03 -5.52 25.57
N LYS A 86 5.62 -4.65 26.39
CA LYS A 86 5.42 -3.20 26.27
C LYS A 86 5.96 -2.66 24.95
N THR A 87 7.13 -3.11 24.53
CA THR A 87 7.74 -2.75 23.24
C THR A 87 6.89 -3.21 22.07
N ILE A 88 6.35 -4.43 22.12
CA ILE A 88 5.46 -4.97 21.08
C ILE A 88 4.18 -4.13 20.98
N LYS A 89 3.56 -3.79 22.09
CA LYS A 89 2.36 -2.95 22.14
C LYS A 89 2.62 -1.54 21.58
N ASP A 90 3.76 -0.96 21.92
CA ASP A 90 4.18 0.35 21.40
C ASP A 90 4.42 0.30 19.88
N GLY A 91 5.06 -0.75 19.39
CA GLY A 91 5.26 -0.97 17.96
C GLY A 91 3.95 -1.17 17.18
N GLU A 92 2.96 -1.84 17.76
CA GLU A 92 1.62 -1.96 17.16
C GLU A 92 0.92 -0.60 17.03
N LYS A 93 1.05 0.26 18.03
CA LYS A 93 0.52 1.64 17.96
C LYS A 93 1.25 2.46 16.88
N ALA A 94 2.55 2.30 16.76
CA ALA A 94 3.34 2.97 15.73
C ALA A 94 2.92 2.53 14.33
N LYS A 95 2.72 1.24 14.12
CA LYS A 95 2.22 0.64 12.88
C LYS A 95 0.87 1.22 12.48
N GLN A 96 -0.07 1.25 13.41
CA GLN A 96 -1.40 1.81 13.19
C GLN A 96 -1.32 3.30 12.81
N LYS A 97 -0.52 4.08 13.52
CA LYS A 97 -0.34 5.50 13.25
C LYS A 97 0.26 5.76 11.88
N LEU A 98 1.26 4.98 11.47
CA LEU A 98 1.86 5.09 10.15
C LEU A 98 0.85 4.77 9.04
N ALA A 99 0.05 3.72 9.20
CA ALA A 99 -1.00 3.36 8.26
C ALA A 99 -2.08 4.46 8.16
N GLU A 100 -2.60 4.94 9.27
CA GLU A 100 -3.64 5.97 9.30
C GLU A 100 -3.19 7.28 8.62
N ALA A 101 -1.95 7.69 8.83
CA ALA A 101 -1.41 8.90 8.23
C ALA A 101 -1.21 8.80 6.70
N ASN A 102 -1.24 7.58 6.13
CA ASN A 102 -1.07 7.32 4.71
C ASN A 102 -2.35 6.87 3.98
N LEU A 103 -3.50 6.96 4.63
CA LEU A 103 -4.78 6.67 3.97
C LEU A 103 -5.09 7.64 2.83
N ARG A 104 -4.66 8.90 2.92
CA ARG A 104 -4.75 9.87 1.84
C ARG A 104 -3.95 9.45 0.61
N LEU A 105 -2.79 8.85 0.80
CA LEU A 105 -1.97 8.32 -0.29
C LEU A 105 -2.74 7.26 -1.07
N VAL A 106 -3.41 6.35 -0.38
CA VAL A 106 -4.24 5.31 -1.00
C VAL A 106 -5.34 5.92 -1.85
N VAL A 107 -6.05 6.92 -1.33
CA VAL A 107 -7.14 7.61 -2.05
C VAL A 107 -6.61 8.33 -3.28
N SER A 108 -5.49 9.01 -3.18
CA SER A 108 -4.85 9.72 -4.30
C SER A 108 -4.45 8.78 -5.44
N ILE A 109 -3.99 7.58 -5.11
CA ILE A 109 -3.66 6.56 -6.09
C ILE A 109 -4.92 5.91 -6.66
N ALA A 110 -5.86 5.50 -5.81
CA ALA A 110 -7.09 4.79 -6.19
C ALA A 110 -7.95 5.61 -7.17
N LYS A 111 -8.02 6.93 -6.99
CA LYS A 111 -8.81 7.80 -7.85
C LYS A 111 -8.42 7.72 -9.33
N ARG A 112 -7.16 7.40 -9.63
CA ARG A 112 -6.65 7.26 -11.02
C ARG A 112 -7.15 6.01 -11.72
N TYR A 113 -7.68 5.05 -10.95
CA TYR A 113 -8.16 3.77 -11.46
C TYR A 113 -9.68 3.70 -11.54
N VAL A 114 -10.39 4.78 -11.24
CA VAL A 114 -11.84 4.88 -11.39
C VAL A 114 -12.23 4.74 -12.87
N GLY A 115 -13.33 4.04 -13.14
CA GLY A 115 -13.80 3.80 -14.50
C GLY A 115 -13.24 2.55 -15.17
N ARG A 116 -12.56 1.68 -14.43
CA ARG A 116 -11.96 0.43 -14.94
C ARG A 116 -12.66 -0.83 -14.48
N GLY A 117 -13.93 -0.73 -14.09
CA GLY A 117 -14.77 -1.88 -13.73
C GLY A 117 -14.87 -2.18 -12.24
N MET A 118 -14.23 -1.40 -11.36
CA MET A 118 -14.36 -1.48 -9.91
C MET A 118 -14.92 -0.19 -9.33
N LEU A 119 -15.69 -0.31 -8.26
CA LEU A 119 -16.18 0.83 -7.49
C LEU A 119 -15.03 1.52 -6.77
N PHE A 120 -15.11 2.84 -6.60
CA PHE A 120 -14.09 3.63 -5.92
C PHE A 120 -13.78 3.08 -4.51
N LEU A 121 -14.81 2.76 -3.71
CA LEU A 121 -14.62 2.20 -2.37
C LEU A 121 -13.87 0.87 -2.41
N ASP A 122 -14.14 0.01 -3.39
CA ASP A 122 -13.45 -1.26 -3.54
C ASP A 122 -11.97 -1.06 -3.91
N LEU A 123 -11.67 -0.07 -4.77
CA LEU A 123 -10.31 0.32 -5.09
C LEU A 123 -9.56 0.82 -3.84
N ILE A 124 -10.20 1.64 -3.02
CA ILE A 124 -9.63 2.11 -1.75
C ILE A 124 -9.36 0.94 -0.80
N GLN A 125 -10.28 0.00 -0.65
CA GLN A 125 -10.12 -1.16 0.21
C GLN A 125 -8.95 -2.04 -0.23
N GLU A 126 -8.82 -2.31 -1.52
CA GLU A 126 -7.68 -3.06 -2.08
C GLU A 126 -6.36 -2.29 -1.90
N GLY A 127 -6.37 -0.99 -2.12
CA GLY A 127 -5.22 -0.13 -1.89
C GLY A 127 -4.79 -0.12 -0.41
N ASN A 128 -5.74 -0.13 0.52
CA ASN A 128 -5.47 -0.21 1.95
C ASN A 128 -4.80 -1.53 2.34
N LEU A 129 -5.17 -2.65 1.72
CA LEU A 129 -4.47 -3.93 1.91
C LEU A 129 -3.02 -3.85 1.43
N GLY A 130 -2.76 -3.19 0.32
CA GLY A 130 -1.41 -2.91 -0.16
C GLY A 130 -0.62 -2.02 0.82
N LEU A 131 -1.25 -1.00 1.37
CA LEU A 131 -0.66 -0.13 2.39
C LEU A 131 -0.25 -0.91 3.65
N ILE A 132 -1.10 -1.82 4.13
CA ILE A 132 -0.81 -2.66 5.29
C ILE A 132 0.43 -3.52 5.04
N LYS A 133 0.55 -4.13 3.86
CA LYS A 133 1.75 -4.88 3.47
C LYS A 133 3.00 -4.00 3.44
N ALA A 134 2.89 -2.79 2.92
CA ALA A 134 3.99 -1.82 2.92
C ALA A 134 4.46 -1.49 4.33
N VAL A 135 3.52 -1.24 5.25
CA VAL A 135 3.84 -0.95 6.67
C VAL A 135 4.56 -2.13 7.32
N GLU A 136 4.13 -3.35 7.06
CA GLU A 136 4.74 -4.56 7.63
C GLU A 136 6.17 -4.82 7.12
N LYS A 137 6.44 -4.47 5.86
CA LYS A 137 7.70 -4.80 5.18
C LYS A 137 8.67 -3.63 5.06
N PHE A 138 8.28 -2.44 5.48
CA PHE A 138 9.10 -1.24 5.35
C PHE A 138 10.37 -1.31 6.19
N ASP A 139 11.50 -1.04 5.53
CA ASP A 139 12.83 -0.92 6.13
C ASP A 139 13.39 0.48 5.84
N TYR A 140 13.37 1.36 6.86
CA TYR A 140 13.84 2.73 6.74
C TYR A 140 15.34 2.84 6.48
N THR A 141 16.11 1.79 6.79
CA THR A 141 17.57 1.78 6.59
C THR A 141 17.97 1.74 5.12
N LYS A 142 17.05 1.38 4.23
CA LYS A 142 17.29 1.32 2.77
C LYS A 142 17.28 2.68 2.08
N GLY A 143 16.95 3.76 2.78
CA GLY A 143 17.11 5.14 2.32
C GLY A 143 16.00 5.75 1.47
N TYR A 144 14.95 5.02 1.14
CA TYR A 144 13.77 5.59 0.45
C TYR A 144 12.68 6.01 1.44
N LYS A 145 11.85 6.96 1.02
CA LYS A 145 10.69 7.42 1.81
C LYS A 145 9.63 6.32 1.90
N PHE A 146 8.91 6.28 3.01
CA PHE A 146 7.79 5.34 3.17
C PHE A 146 6.73 5.51 2.07
N SER A 147 6.35 6.75 1.72
CA SER A 147 5.37 7.03 0.67
C SER A 147 5.75 6.43 -0.68
N THR A 148 7.02 6.49 -1.05
CA THR A 148 7.53 5.90 -2.29
C THR A 148 7.41 4.39 -2.28
N TYR A 149 7.83 3.75 -1.20
CA TYR A 149 7.72 2.30 -1.00
C TYR A 149 6.25 1.84 -0.97
N ALA A 150 5.40 2.54 -0.22
CA ALA A 150 3.99 2.22 -0.12
C ALA A 150 3.25 2.38 -1.45
N THR A 151 3.61 3.36 -2.26
CA THR A 151 3.02 3.57 -3.59
C THR A 151 3.12 2.32 -4.46
N TRP A 152 4.27 1.64 -4.45
CA TRP A 152 4.43 0.40 -5.20
C TRP A 152 3.43 -0.68 -4.74
N TRP A 153 3.33 -0.89 -3.42
CA TRP A 153 2.41 -1.89 -2.85
C TRP A 153 0.94 -1.57 -3.11
N ILE A 154 0.58 -0.30 -2.99
CA ILE A 154 -0.79 0.17 -3.24
C ILE A 154 -1.17 -0.04 -4.70
N ARG A 155 -0.32 0.37 -5.63
CA ARG A 155 -0.55 0.16 -7.07
C ARG A 155 -0.65 -1.31 -7.42
N GLN A 156 0.24 -2.13 -6.88
CA GLN A 156 0.23 -3.57 -7.11
C GLN A 156 -1.08 -4.21 -6.66
N ALA A 157 -1.57 -3.85 -5.47
CA ALA A 157 -2.83 -4.36 -4.94
C ALA A 157 -4.03 -3.94 -5.79
N ILE A 158 -4.09 -2.68 -6.20
CA ILE A 158 -5.19 -2.13 -7.01
C ILE A 158 -5.19 -2.73 -8.42
N THR A 159 -4.06 -2.72 -9.10
CA THR A 159 -3.98 -3.24 -10.47
C THR A 159 -4.27 -4.73 -10.53
N ARG A 160 -3.81 -5.49 -9.55
CA ARG A 160 -4.10 -6.91 -9.43
C ARG A 160 -5.58 -7.17 -9.20
N ALA A 161 -6.23 -6.40 -8.32
CA ALA A 161 -7.65 -6.52 -8.06
C ALA A 161 -8.50 -6.20 -9.30
N ILE A 162 -8.15 -5.16 -10.05
CA ILE A 162 -8.81 -4.83 -11.32
C ILE A 162 -8.67 -5.98 -12.32
N ALA A 163 -7.49 -6.56 -12.46
CA ALA A 163 -7.24 -7.67 -13.36
C ALA A 163 -8.07 -8.91 -13.00
N ASP A 164 -8.21 -9.22 -11.71
CA ASP A 164 -8.92 -10.40 -11.23
C ASP A 164 -10.45 -10.22 -11.21
N GLN A 165 -10.95 -9.04 -10.90
CA GLN A 165 -12.38 -8.80 -10.59
C GLN A 165 -13.15 -8.05 -11.69
N ALA A 166 -12.49 -7.30 -12.55
CA ALA A 166 -13.14 -6.50 -13.60
C ALA A 166 -13.66 -7.32 -14.78
N ARG A 167 -13.41 -8.64 -14.80
CA ARG A 167 -13.87 -9.54 -15.86
C ARG A 167 -14.98 -10.45 -15.38
N THR A 168 -15.96 -10.69 -16.25
CA THR A 168 -17.09 -11.64 -16.00
C THR A 168 -16.58 -13.08 -15.83
N ILE A 169 -15.51 -13.45 -16.57
CA ILE A 169 -14.81 -14.73 -16.44
C ILE A 169 -13.47 -14.44 -15.79
N ARG A 170 -13.20 -15.13 -14.69
CA ARG A 170 -11.91 -15.01 -14.02
C ARG A 170 -10.80 -15.55 -14.89
N ILE A 171 -9.87 -14.67 -15.28
CA ILE A 171 -8.64 -15.02 -15.99
C ILE A 171 -7.46 -14.87 -15.03
N PRO A 172 -6.53 -15.84 -14.94
CA PRO A 172 -5.32 -15.71 -14.13
C PRO A 172 -4.53 -14.44 -14.46
N VAL A 173 -3.92 -13.80 -13.45
CA VAL A 173 -3.21 -12.51 -13.60
C VAL A 173 -2.15 -12.56 -14.72
N HIS A 174 -1.36 -13.64 -14.80
CA HIS A 174 -0.35 -13.78 -15.85
C HIS A 174 -0.92 -13.82 -17.27
N MET A 175 -2.14 -14.33 -17.46
CA MET A 175 -2.84 -14.30 -18.75
C MET A 175 -3.30 -12.90 -19.10
N VAL A 176 -3.74 -12.12 -18.12
CA VAL A 176 -4.11 -10.71 -18.32
C VAL A 176 -2.89 -9.88 -18.74
N GLU A 177 -1.77 -10.09 -18.10
CA GLU A 177 -0.50 -9.44 -18.47
C GLU A 177 -0.10 -9.77 -19.90
N THR A 178 -0.21 -11.04 -20.29
CA THR A 178 0.07 -11.49 -21.66
C THR A 178 -0.86 -10.83 -22.67
N ILE A 179 -2.16 -10.78 -22.39
CA ILE A 179 -3.17 -10.12 -23.24
C ILE A 179 -2.85 -8.63 -23.39
N ASN A 180 -2.54 -7.94 -22.31
CA ASN A 180 -2.20 -6.52 -22.33
C ASN A 180 -0.93 -6.25 -23.15
N LYS A 181 0.07 -7.14 -23.06
CA LYS A 181 1.27 -7.06 -23.87
C LYS A 181 0.95 -7.21 -25.36
N VAL A 182 0.14 -8.18 -25.74
CA VAL A 182 -0.30 -8.41 -27.11
C VAL A 182 -1.04 -7.18 -27.65
N ILE A 183 -1.98 -6.63 -26.88
CA ILE A 183 -2.73 -5.42 -27.28
C ILE A 183 -1.79 -4.24 -27.50
N ARG A 184 -0.80 -4.06 -26.64
CA ARG A 184 0.18 -2.97 -26.77
C ARG A 184 1.01 -3.10 -28.04
N VAL A 185 1.54 -4.30 -28.31
CA VAL A 185 2.33 -4.58 -29.53
C VAL A 185 1.46 -4.41 -30.77
N SER A 186 0.21 -4.88 -30.76
CA SER A 186 -0.72 -4.72 -31.87
C SER A 186 -1.00 -3.25 -32.17
N ARG A 187 -1.22 -2.40 -31.15
CA ARG A 187 -1.39 -0.95 -31.34
C ARG A 187 -0.15 -0.27 -31.91
N GLN A 188 1.02 -0.67 -31.44
CA GLN A 188 2.29 -0.15 -31.94
C GLN A 188 2.49 -0.49 -33.43
N LEU A 189 2.24 -1.75 -33.80
CA LEU A 189 2.31 -2.21 -35.19
C LEU A 189 1.29 -1.51 -36.09
N LEU A 190 0.08 -1.28 -35.59
CA LEU A 190 -0.94 -0.52 -36.32
C LEU A 190 -0.47 0.91 -36.64
N GLN A 191 0.20 1.57 -35.67
CA GLN A 191 0.77 2.91 -35.89
C GLN A 191 1.90 2.92 -36.90
N GLU A 192 2.76 1.90 -36.91
CA GLU A 192 3.89 1.79 -37.79
C GLU A 192 3.49 1.38 -39.22
N LEU A 193 2.55 0.48 -39.36
CA LEU A 193 2.13 -0.11 -40.63
C LEU A 193 0.94 0.62 -41.29
N GLY A 194 0.16 1.36 -40.51
CA GLY A 194 -1.07 2.02 -40.97
C GLY A 194 -2.24 1.07 -41.26
N HIS A 195 -2.11 -0.21 -40.93
CA HIS A 195 -3.19 -1.21 -41.04
C HIS A 195 -3.06 -2.26 -39.93
N ASP A 196 -4.14 -2.99 -39.64
CA ASP A 196 -4.14 -4.04 -38.68
C ASP A 196 -3.12 -5.14 -39.00
N PRO A 197 -2.30 -5.55 -38.00
CA PRO A 197 -1.36 -6.65 -38.19
C PRO A 197 -2.11 -7.97 -38.32
N SER A 198 -1.70 -8.80 -39.25
CA SER A 198 -2.24 -10.16 -39.47
C SER A 198 -1.81 -11.13 -38.41
#